data_e2c4c623b3e30ba70c7a188d954dfae1
#
_entry.id   e2c4c623b3e30ba70c7a188d954dfae1
#
_cell.length_a   1.000
_cell.length_b   1.000
_cell.length_c   1.000
_cell.angle_alpha   90.00
_cell.angle_beta   90.00
_cell.angle_gamma   90.00
#
_symmetry.space_group_name_H-M   'P 1'
#
loop_
_entity.id
_entity.type
_entity.pdbx_description
1 polymer ?
#
loop_
_entity_poly.entity_id
_entity_poly.type
_entity_poly.pdbx_seq_one_letter_code
_entity_poly.pdbx_strand_id
1 'polypeptide(L)'
;MNENIDGKTDGALEWSIIQARGEDSETYLQGQLSQDLQNLASGGAWSLLLAPDSVVVTSCFITSVDGGFDLFVPRSLGEDAKKRLARFLLRAKCTLEVVDSNDGPFATLDEQIEQGWPGEIEFTKSLTPHSFGRTFVNATISFQKGCFTGQELVGRLDARGSSVPWRFVRVSAPTFERGDEVLRSKGPDGPQGVTSASSRDGRFVGLGIAHRTLLSAPASDDDADVTIEEID
;
A
#
# COMPACT_ATOMS: atom_id res chain seq x y z
N MET A 1 15.14 -14.11 -17.06
CA MET A 1 15.51 -14.62 -15.73
C MET A 1 14.20 -14.75 -15.00
N ASN A 2 13.61 -15.97 -15.00
CA ASN A 2 12.31 -16.23 -14.38
C ASN A 2 12.51 -16.27 -12.88
N GLU A 3 12.09 -15.22 -12.19
CA GLU A 3 11.93 -15.28 -10.75
C GLU A 3 10.60 -15.97 -10.45
N ASN A 4 10.70 -17.02 -9.68
CA ASN A 4 9.64 -17.90 -9.21
C ASN A 4 8.46 -17.11 -8.62
N ILE A 5 7.36 -17.07 -9.37
CA ILE A 5 6.04 -16.89 -8.79
C ILE A 5 5.49 -18.31 -8.56
N ASP A 6 6.19 -19.07 -7.71
CA ASP A 6 5.60 -20.28 -7.14
C ASP A 6 4.55 -19.82 -6.11
N GLY A 7 3.29 -19.98 -6.49
CA GLY A 7 2.13 -19.73 -5.64
C GLY A 7 2.17 -20.55 -4.34
N LYS A 8 2.91 -20.11 -3.37
CA LYS A 8 2.84 -20.57 -1.98
C LYS A 8 1.95 -19.63 -1.19
N THR A 9 0.76 -20.01 -1.10
CA THR A 9 -0.42 -19.42 -0.55
C THR A 9 -0.74 -19.89 0.87
N ASP A 10 0.19 -20.00 1.74
CA ASP A 10 0.00 -20.16 3.19
C ASP A 10 1.05 -19.36 3.96
N GLY A 11 1.62 -18.34 3.32
CA GLY A 11 2.66 -17.53 3.91
C GLY A 11 2.11 -16.56 4.94
N ALA A 12 2.49 -16.75 6.19
CA ALA A 12 2.42 -15.67 7.17
C ALA A 12 3.15 -14.45 6.61
N LEU A 13 2.52 -13.28 6.71
CA LEU A 13 3.18 -12.03 6.33
C LEU A 13 4.23 -11.69 7.37
N GLU A 14 5.36 -11.23 6.88
CA GLU A 14 6.47 -10.82 7.71
C GLU A 14 6.54 -9.30 7.77
N TRP A 15 6.79 -8.77 8.96
CA TRP A 15 6.81 -7.34 9.22
C TRP A 15 8.17 -6.89 9.77
N SER A 16 8.48 -5.64 9.54
CA SER A 16 9.48 -4.90 10.30
C SER A 16 8.79 -3.80 11.09
N ILE A 17 9.26 -3.57 12.30
CA ILE A 17 8.84 -2.45 13.13
C ILE A 17 9.94 -1.40 13.08
N ILE A 18 9.63 -0.21 12.58
CA ILE A 18 10.51 0.94 12.72
C ILE A 18 10.15 1.60 14.05
N GLN A 19 11.02 1.46 15.03
CA GLN A 19 10.89 2.02 16.35
C GLN A 19 11.40 3.46 16.34
N ALA A 20 10.51 4.44 16.46
CA ALA A 20 10.86 5.85 16.56
C ALA A 20 10.75 6.28 18.04
N ARG A 21 11.88 6.64 18.65
CA ARG A 21 11.97 6.98 20.07
C ARG A 21 12.63 8.33 20.27
N GLY A 22 12.14 9.09 21.26
CA GLY A 22 12.71 10.36 21.69
C GLY A 22 11.69 11.49 21.76
N GLU A 23 12.06 12.58 22.42
CA GLU A 23 11.15 13.70 22.74
C GLU A 23 10.58 14.39 21.49
N ASP A 24 11.28 14.35 20.35
CA ASP A 24 10.84 14.95 19.09
C ASP A 24 10.18 13.96 18.13
N SER A 25 9.99 12.69 18.52
CA SER A 25 9.50 11.62 17.62
C SER A 25 8.12 11.96 17.01
N GLU A 26 7.17 12.48 17.80
CA GLU A 26 5.85 12.89 17.31
C GLU A 26 5.96 14.03 16.30
N THR A 27 6.59 15.14 16.70
CA THR A 27 6.72 16.33 15.85
C THR A 27 7.46 15.99 14.55
N TYR A 28 8.49 15.15 14.63
CA TYR A 28 9.25 14.72 13.48
C TYR A 28 8.41 13.87 12.52
N LEU A 29 7.80 12.81 13.03
CA LEU A 29 6.98 11.91 12.22
C LEU A 29 5.72 12.59 11.66
N GLN A 30 5.16 13.56 12.40
CA GLN A 30 4.03 14.37 11.94
C GLN A 30 4.33 15.08 10.61
N GLY A 31 5.56 15.47 10.35
CA GLY A 31 5.98 16.08 9.08
C GLY A 31 6.36 15.08 7.98
N GLN A 32 6.55 13.80 8.30
CA GLN A 32 6.99 12.77 7.36
C GLN A 32 5.85 11.88 6.86
N LEU A 33 4.88 11.60 7.71
CA LEU A 33 3.81 10.64 7.49
C LEU A 33 2.48 11.34 7.19
N SER A 34 1.59 10.67 6.48
CA SER A 34 0.32 11.25 6.00
C SER A 34 -0.79 11.27 7.06
N GLN A 35 -0.72 10.45 8.13
CA GLN A 35 -1.71 10.40 9.19
C GLN A 35 -1.42 11.39 10.30
N ASP A 36 -2.47 11.83 11.01
CA ASP A 36 -2.36 12.74 12.16
C ASP A 36 -1.99 11.98 13.43
N LEU A 37 -0.73 12.10 13.84
CA LEU A 37 -0.19 11.41 15.01
C LEU A 37 -0.63 12.05 16.33
N GLN A 38 -0.98 13.35 16.32
CA GLN A 38 -1.45 14.06 17.50
C GLN A 38 -2.84 13.58 17.95
N ASN A 39 -3.62 13.07 17.00
CA ASN A 39 -4.95 12.52 17.24
C ASN A 39 -5.02 11.02 16.95
N LEU A 40 -3.91 10.31 17.13
CA LEU A 40 -3.85 8.87 16.88
C LEU A 40 -4.79 8.13 17.84
N ALA A 41 -5.65 7.26 17.27
CA ALA A 41 -6.51 6.39 18.07
C ALA A 41 -5.70 5.44 18.96
N SER A 42 -6.22 5.05 20.12
CA SER A 42 -5.53 4.14 21.06
C SER A 42 -5.17 2.79 20.47
N GLY A 43 -5.88 2.35 19.41
CA GLY A 43 -5.59 1.11 18.67
C GLY A 43 -4.60 1.28 17.52
N GLY A 44 -4.09 2.50 17.28
CA GLY A 44 -3.25 2.82 16.13
C GLY A 44 -4.03 3.27 14.91
N ALA A 45 -3.32 3.59 13.83
CA ALA A 45 -3.90 3.94 12.54
C ALA A 45 -2.93 3.64 11.39
N TRP A 46 -3.50 3.46 10.19
CA TRP A 46 -2.73 3.38 8.96
C TRP A 46 -2.24 4.76 8.52
N SER A 47 -1.05 4.81 7.96
CA SER A 47 -0.43 5.98 7.40
C SER A 47 0.38 5.63 6.16
N LEU A 48 0.83 6.64 5.41
CA LEU A 48 1.73 6.49 4.27
C LEU A 48 3.05 7.19 4.51
N LEU A 49 4.11 6.55 4.10
CA LEU A 49 5.37 7.19 3.77
C LEU A 49 5.35 7.46 2.26
N LEU A 50 5.40 8.73 1.88
CA LEU A 50 5.38 9.15 0.49
C LEU A 50 6.75 9.67 0.05
N ALA A 51 7.05 9.51 -1.22
CA ALA A 51 8.12 10.24 -1.88
C ALA A 51 7.67 11.70 -2.15
N PRO A 52 8.59 12.64 -2.40
CA PRO A 52 8.24 14.05 -2.65
C PRO A 52 7.29 14.28 -3.84
N ASP A 53 7.28 13.38 -4.81
CA ASP A 53 6.39 13.36 -5.97
C ASP A 53 5.05 12.66 -5.69
N SER A 54 4.74 12.38 -4.41
CA SER A 54 3.51 11.73 -3.93
C SER A 54 3.35 10.25 -4.29
N VAL A 55 4.41 9.61 -4.78
CA VAL A 55 4.42 8.15 -4.97
C VAL A 55 4.44 7.49 -3.60
N VAL A 56 3.62 6.44 -3.42
CA VAL A 56 3.61 5.65 -2.20
C VAL A 56 4.90 4.84 -2.12
N VAL A 57 5.66 5.04 -1.06
CA VAL A 57 6.84 4.21 -0.73
C VAL A 57 6.40 2.96 0.00
N THR A 58 5.56 3.13 1.01
CA THR A 58 4.92 2.04 1.77
C THR A 58 3.75 2.59 2.58
N SER A 59 2.78 1.73 2.91
CA SER A 59 1.91 1.98 4.05
C SER A 59 2.59 1.51 5.33
N CYS A 60 2.24 2.14 6.44
CA CYS A 60 2.66 1.71 7.77
C CYS A 60 1.48 1.77 8.74
N PHE A 61 1.35 0.75 9.58
CA PHE A 61 0.43 0.80 10.71
C PHE A 61 1.18 1.36 11.92
N ILE A 62 0.66 2.41 12.51
CA ILE A 62 1.35 3.16 13.56
C ILE A 62 0.64 2.95 14.89
N THR A 63 1.41 2.62 15.91
CA THR A 63 0.93 2.58 17.30
C THR A 63 1.77 3.52 18.16
N SER A 64 1.11 4.20 19.09
CA SER A 64 1.79 4.98 20.13
C SER A 64 2.26 4.06 21.23
N VAL A 65 3.50 4.24 21.65
CA VAL A 65 4.12 3.49 22.76
C VAL A 65 4.82 4.47 23.70
N ASP A 66 5.25 3.98 24.88
CA ASP A 66 6.01 4.81 25.79
C ASP A 66 7.31 5.32 25.14
N GLY A 67 7.48 6.65 25.13
CA GLY A 67 8.62 7.33 24.55
C GLY A 67 8.63 7.43 23.02
N GLY A 68 7.51 7.12 22.29
CA GLY A 68 7.46 7.29 20.85
C GLY A 68 6.42 6.48 20.12
N PHE A 69 6.82 5.91 18.97
CA PHE A 69 5.93 5.20 18.06
C PHE A 69 6.60 3.94 17.50
N ASP A 70 5.77 2.94 17.22
CA ASP A 70 6.10 1.76 16.42
C ASP A 70 5.37 1.82 15.08
N LEU A 71 6.11 1.68 13.98
CA LEU A 71 5.61 1.70 12.62
C LEU A 71 5.80 0.32 12.00
N PHE A 72 4.72 -0.41 11.83
CA PHE A 72 4.73 -1.72 11.16
C PHE A 72 4.72 -1.53 9.65
N VAL A 73 5.70 -2.05 8.97
CA VAL A 73 5.84 -2.03 7.50
C VAL A 73 6.16 -3.43 6.99
N PRO A 74 5.86 -3.78 5.72
CA PRO A 74 6.32 -5.04 5.13
C PRO A 74 7.83 -5.22 5.36
N ARG A 75 8.26 -6.43 5.76
CA ARG A 75 9.66 -6.69 6.19
C ARG A 75 10.70 -6.21 5.20
N SER A 76 10.52 -6.50 3.92
CA SER A 76 11.46 -6.11 2.86
C SER A 76 11.61 -4.60 2.67
N LEU A 77 10.62 -3.80 3.11
CA LEU A 77 10.61 -2.35 2.99
C LEU A 77 11.13 -1.62 4.24
N GLY A 78 11.38 -2.34 5.34
CA GLY A 78 11.75 -1.75 6.63
C GLY A 78 12.99 -0.87 6.58
N GLU A 79 14.09 -1.36 6.04
CA GLU A 79 15.34 -0.60 5.96
C GLU A 79 15.27 0.58 4.96
N ASP A 80 14.56 0.43 3.82
CA ASP A 80 14.39 1.56 2.88
C ASP A 80 13.50 2.65 3.50
N ALA A 81 12.41 2.28 4.15
CA ALA A 81 11.53 3.21 4.85
C ALA A 81 12.27 3.96 5.96
N LYS A 82 13.04 3.25 6.81
CA LYS A 82 13.91 3.88 7.81
C LYS A 82 14.89 4.86 7.19
N LYS A 83 15.58 4.45 6.13
CA LYS A 83 16.56 5.29 5.42
C LYS A 83 15.93 6.57 4.86
N ARG A 84 14.71 6.48 4.35
CA ARG A 84 13.95 7.65 3.86
C ARG A 84 13.54 8.57 5.01
N LEU A 85 13.01 8.01 6.08
CA LEU A 85 12.71 8.76 7.30
C LEU A 85 13.97 9.45 7.85
N ALA A 86 15.11 8.78 7.91
CA ALA A 86 16.34 9.34 8.48
C ALA A 86 16.91 10.55 7.70
N ARG A 87 16.52 10.77 6.45
CA ARG A 87 17.06 11.87 5.61
C ARG A 87 16.91 13.26 6.25
N PHE A 88 15.86 13.49 7.00
CA PHE A 88 15.53 14.80 7.58
C PHE A 88 15.72 14.85 9.10
N LEU A 89 16.34 13.82 9.67
CA LEU A 89 16.50 13.67 11.13
C LEU A 89 17.64 14.52 11.74
N LEU A 90 18.16 15.51 11.02
CA LEU A 90 19.43 16.19 11.30
C LEU A 90 19.49 16.93 12.64
N ARG A 91 18.36 17.30 13.26
CA ARG A 91 18.31 18.07 14.53
C ARG A 91 17.26 17.58 15.51
N ALA A 92 16.45 16.61 15.12
CA ALA A 92 15.42 16.06 15.98
C ALA A 92 16.01 15.07 16.97
N LYS A 93 15.61 15.16 18.22
CA LYS A 93 15.94 14.17 19.25
C LYS A 93 15.04 12.95 19.11
N CYS A 94 15.25 12.23 18.04
CA CYS A 94 14.54 11.02 17.67
C CYS A 94 15.54 10.01 17.12
N THR A 95 15.44 8.77 17.55
CA THR A 95 16.18 7.61 17.00
C THR A 95 15.22 6.74 16.20
N LEU A 96 15.73 6.09 15.17
CA LEU A 96 15.00 5.14 14.35
C LEU A 96 15.77 3.81 14.33
N GLU A 97 15.13 2.74 14.78
CA GLU A 97 15.66 1.38 14.74
C GLU A 97 14.69 0.46 14.02
N VAL A 98 15.21 -0.52 13.27
CA VAL A 98 14.38 -1.55 12.63
C VAL A 98 14.56 -2.85 13.37
N VAL A 99 13.47 -3.46 13.75
CA VAL A 99 13.42 -4.81 14.33
C VAL A 99 12.44 -5.65 13.53
N ASP A 100 12.75 -6.92 13.32
CA ASP A 100 11.85 -7.85 12.66
C ASP A 100 10.74 -8.31 13.58
N SER A 101 9.55 -8.53 13.00
CA SER A 101 8.39 -9.05 13.71
C SER A 101 7.64 -10.04 12.83
N ASN A 102 7.08 -11.08 13.46
CA ASN A 102 6.12 -11.98 12.83
C ASN A 102 4.68 -11.56 13.14
N ASP A 103 4.51 -10.62 14.07
CA ASP A 103 3.20 -10.02 14.38
C ASP A 103 3.07 -8.69 13.64
N GLY A 104 1.90 -8.46 13.05
CA GLY A 104 1.62 -7.24 12.30
C GLY A 104 0.13 -7.05 12.02
N PRO A 105 -0.24 -6.02 11.26
CA PRO A 105 -1.65 -5.71 10.98
C PRO A 105 -2.42 -6.81 10.24
N PHE A 106 -1.72 -7.61 9.43
CA PHE A 106 -2.26 -8.78 8.75
C PHE A 106 -1.38 -9.99 9.08
N ALA A 107 -2.00 -11.11 9.42
CA ALA A 107 -1.28 -12.35 9.69
C ALA A 107 -0.93 -13.10 8.41
N THR A 108 -1.77 -13.02 7.38
CA THR A 108 -1.62 -13.78 6.13
C THR A 108 -1.88 -12.94 4.89
N LEU A 109 -1.35 -13.39 3.76
CA LEU A 109 -1.64 -12.81 2.45
C LEU A 109 -3.14 -12.91 2.10
N ASP A 110 -3.80 -14.00 2.49
CA ASP A 110 -5.24 -14.18 2.26
C ASP A 110 -6.07 -13.11 2.95
N GLU A 111 -5.75 -12.79 4.21
CA GLU A 111 -6.39 -11.71 4.94
C GLU A 111 -6.16 -10.35 4.27
N GLN A 112 -4.94 -10.08 3.81
CA GLN A 112 -4.61 -8.86 3.07
C GLN A 112 -5.40 -8.74 1.76
N ILE A 113 -5.50 -9.83 0.98
CA ILE A 113 -6.29 -9.90 -0.26
C ILE A 113 -7.78 -9.69 0.03
N GLU A 114 -8.33 -10.32 1.07
CA GLU A 114 -9.74 -10.14 1.46
C GLU A 114 -10.08 -8.71 1.81
N GLN A 115 -9.19 -8.03 2.50
CA GLN A 115 -9.39 -6.63 2.85
C GLN A 115 -9.09 -5.67 1.69
N GLY A 116 -8.52 -6.16 0.58
CA GLY A 116 -8.14 -5.33 -0.55
C GLY A 116 -7.06 -4.32 -0.18
N TRP A 117 -6.12 -4.72 0.68
CA TRP A 117 -5.04 -3.83 1.13
C TRP A 117 -3.77 -4.04 0.32
N PRO A 118 -3.16 -2.97 -0.24
CA PRO A 118 -1.94 -3.10 -1.01
C PRO A 118 -0.76 -3.51 -0.13
N GLY A 119 0.09 -4.37 -0.65
CA GLY A 119 1.28 -4.87 0.00
C GLY A 119 2.58 -4.42 -0.67
N GLU A 120 3.63 -5.15 -0.38
CA GLU A 120 4.99 -4.87 -0.85
C GLU A 120 5.08 -4.69 -2.36
N ILE A 121 4.49 -5.63 -3.13
CA ILE A 121 4.62 -5.63 -4.59
C ILE A 121 3.92 -4.41 -5.20
N GLU A 122 2.74 -4.05 -4.70
CA GLU A 122 1.98 -2.90 -5.17
C GLU A 122 2.75 -1.59 -4.95
N PHE A 123 3.48 -1.47 -3.86
CA PHE A 123 4.29 -0.27 -3.58
C PHE A 123 5.51 -0.13 -4.50
N THR A 124 5.98 -1.20 -5.14
CA THR A 124 7.01 -1.11 -6.18
C THR A 124 6.52 -0.52 -7.50
N LYS A 125 5.21 -0.36 -7.69
CA LYS A 125 4.60 0.07 -8.97
C LYS A 125 4.60 1.58 -9.19
N SER A 126 5.18 2.37 -8.30
CA SER A 126 5.28 3.84 -8.40
C SER A 126 3.92 4.52 -8.55
N LEU A 127 2.94 4.11 -7.76
CA LEU A 127 1.57 4.63 -7.78
C LEU A 127 1.35 5.70 -6.70
N THR A 128 0.40 6.60 -6.97
CA THR A 128 -0.08 7.57 -5.98
C THR A 128 -1.17 6.94 -5.10
N PRO A 129 -1.45 7.49 -3.89
CA PRO A 129 -2.45 6.92 -2.99
C PRO A 129 -3.82 6.70 -3.63
N HIS A 130 -4.25 7.63 -4.51
CA HIS A 130 -5.56 7.56 -5.17
C HIS A 130 -5.70 6.38 -6.16
N SER A 131 -4.60 5.76 -6.58
CA SER A 131 -4.64 4.54 -7.38
C SER A 131 -5.14 3.33 -6.58
N PHE A 132 -5.04 3.38 -5.24
CA PHE A 132 -5.47 2.32 -4.34
C PHE A 132 -6.92 2.47 -3.82
N GLY A 133 -7.67 3.45 -4.34
CA GLY A 133 -9.06 3.67 -3.97
C GLY A 133 -9.26 4.69 -2.85
N ARG A 134 -10.52 5.13 -2.71
CA ARG A 134 -10.90 6.16 -1.74
C ARG A 134 -10.85 5.64 -0.30
N THR A 135 -11.25 4.40 -0.09
CA THR A 135 -11.18 3.76 1.23
C THR A 135 -9.75 3.72 1.76
N PHE A 136 -8.79 3.37 0.90
CA PHE A 136 -7.36 3.41 1.26
C PHE A 136 -6.90 4.84 1.58
N VAL A 137 -7.25 5.82 0.76
CA VAL A 137 -6.91 7.23 1.00
C VAL A 137 -7.48 7.71 2.32
N ASN A 138 -8.75 7.45 2.61
CA ASN A 138 -9.41 7.88 3.84
C ASN A 138 -8.82 7.20 5.10
N ALA A 139 -8.40 5.95 4.98
CA ALA A 139 -7.81 5.22 6.09
C ALA A 139 -6.38 5.67 6.41
N THR A 140 -5.64 6.17 5.41
CA THR A 140 -4.20 6.40 5.52
C THR A 140 -3.79 7.88 5.56
N ILE A 141 -4.68 8.81 5.17
CA ILE A 141 -4.34 10.24 5.03
C ILE A 141 -5.28 11.11 5.83
N SER A 142 -4.73 11.95 6.69
CA SER A 142 -5.46 13.05 7.33
C SER A 142 -5.30 14.33 6.52
N PHE A 143 -6.39 14.81 5.94
CA PHE A 143 -6.41 16.09 5.21
C PHE A 143 -6.56 17.30 6.14
N GLN A 144 -6.73 17.09 7.45
CA GLN A 144 -6.89 18.14 8.45
C GLN A 144 -5.61 18.47 9.23
N LYS A 145 -4.59 17.61 9.09
CA LYS A 145 -3.29 17.83 9.72
C LYS A 145 -2.46 18.89 8.96
N GLY A 146 -1.33 19.29 9.57
CA GLY A 146 -0.32 20.15 8.93
C GLY A 146 0.40 19.45 7.76
N CYS A 147 1.35 20.17 7.16
CA CYS A 147 2.10 19.69 5.99
C CYS A 147 2.90 18.41 6.28
N PHE A 148 2.96 17.54 5.29
CA PHE A 148 3.79 16.33 5.29
C PHE A 148 4.41 16.09 3.91
N THR A 149 5.47 15.27 3.88
CA THR A 149 6.18 14.95 2.63
C THR A 149 5.24 14.34 1.60
N GLY A 150 5.24 14.86 0.37
CA GLY A 150 4.46 14.34 -0.75
C GLY A 150 2.97 14.76 -0.77
N GLN A 151 2.52 15.65 0.10
CA GLN A 151 1.09 16.02 0.19
C GLN A 151 0.55 16.79 -1.02
N GLU A 152 1.39 17.48 -1.79
CA GLU A 152 0.92 18.47 -2.78
C GLU A 152 0.04 17.85 -3.88
N LEU A 153 0.49 16.77 -4.52
CA LEU A 153 -0.28 16.09 -5.54
C LEU A 153 -1.48 15.35 -4.93
N VAL A 154 -1.31 14.78 -3.73
CA VAL A 154 -2.40 14.11 -3.00
C VAL A 154 -3.57 15.07 -2.78
N GLY A 155 -3.32 16.26 -2.26
CA GLY A 155 -4.37 17.27 -2.05
C GLY A 155 -5.01 17.75 -3.35
N ARG A 156 -4.23 17.86 -4.44
CA ARG A 156 -4.78 18.22 -5.77
C ARG A 156 -5.69 17.15 -6.35
N LEU A 157 -5.32 15.86 -6.20
CA LEU A 157 -6.11 14.74 -6.69
C LEU A 157 -7.40 14.60 -5.89
N ASP A 158 -7.34 14.77 -4.56
CA ASP A 158 -8.53 14.74 -3.70
C ASP A 158 -9.52 15.85 -4.09
N ALA A 159 -9.05 17.09 -4.21
CA ALA A 159 -9.89 18.25 -4.57
C ALA A 159 -10.52 18.15 -5.97
N ARG A 160 -9.92 17.42 -6.91
CA ARG A 160 -10.40 17.29 -8.30
C ARG A 160 -11.21 16.02 -8.58
N GLY A 161 -11.45 15.18 -7.55
CA GLY A 161 -12.17 13.91 -7.74
C GLY A 161 -11.35 12.85 -8.46
N SER A 162 -10.10 12.68 -8.04
CA SER A 162 -9.25 11.49 -8.26
C SER A 162 -9.28 10.84 -9.65
N SER A 163 -8.95 11.56 -10.72
CA SER A 163 -8.80 10.94 -12.05
C SER A 163 -7.38 10.40 -12.26
N VAL A 164 -7.07 9.22 -11.68
CA VAL A 164 -5.80 8.52 -11.93
C VAL A 164 -5.98 7.46 -13.02
N PRO A 165 -4.96 7.17 -13.84
CA PRO A 165 -5.06 6.21 -14.93
C PRO A 165 -5.05 4.75 -14.44
N TRP A 166 -4.36 4.48 -13.36
CA TRP A 166 -4.15 3.15 -12.80
C TRP A 166 -5.04 2.94 -11.58
N ARG A 167 -5.68 1.78 -11.52
CA ARG A 167 -6.63 1.41 -10.49
C ARG A 167 -6.24 0.11 -9.84
N PHE A 168 -6.34 0.06 -8.55
CA PHE A 168 -6.16 -1.15 -7.77
C PHE A 168 -7.44 -1.99 -7.84
N VAL A 169 -7.28 -3.28 -8.12
CA VAL A 169 -8.40 -4.17 -8.38
C VAL A 169 -8.23 -5.50 -7.66
N ARG A 170 -9.37 -6.12 -7.36
CA ARG A 170 -9.45 -7.54 -7.05
C ARG A 170 -9.74 -8.29 -8.34
N VAL A 171 -9.06 -9.41 -8.56
CA VAL A 171 -9.24 -10.26 -9.72
C VAL A 171 -9.52 -11.69 -9.29
N SER A 172 -10.50 -12.34 -9.93
CA SER A 172 -10.74 -13.78 -9.79
C SER A 172 -10.78 -14.41 -11.17
N ALA A 173 -10.00 -15.47 -11.36
CA ALA A 173 -9.82 -16.15 -12.64
C ALA A 173 -9.64 -17.66 -12.44
N PRO A 174 -9.75 -18.48 -13.50
CA PRO A 174 -9.39 -19.90 -13.44
C PRO A 174 -7.92 -20.13 -13.08
N THR A 175 -7.01 -19.29 -13.60
CA THR A 175 -5.56 -19.33 -13.32
C THR A 175 -4.98 -17.93 -13.15
N PHE A 176 -3.77 -17.87 -12.57
CA PHE A 176 -2.98 -16.63 -12.48
C PHE A 176 -2.74 -16.00 -13.86
N GLU A 177 -2.27 -16.81 -14.81
CA GLU A 177 -1.90 -16.34 -16.16
C GLU A 177 -3.10 -15.72 -16.86
N ARG A 178 -4.28 -16.31 -16.71
CA ARG A 178 -5.51 -15.81 -17.31
C ARG A 178 -5.92 -14.46 -16.70
N GLY A 179 -5.83 -14.32 -15.39
CA GLY A 179 -6.10 -13.06 -14.69
C GLY A 179 -5.10 -11.97 -15.12
N ASP A 180 -3.81 -12.27 -15.17
CA ASP A 180 -2.76 -11.33 -15.57
C ASP A 180 -2.90 -10.91 -17.05
N GLU A 181 -3.20 -11.83 -17.95
CA GLU A 181 -3.47 -11.55 -19.37
C GLU A 181 -4.60 -10.52 -19.51
N VAL A 182 -5.73 -10.73 -18.82
CA VAL A 182 -6.87 -9.82 -18.92
C VAL A 182 -6.53 -8.45 -18.35
N LEU A 183 -5.84 -8.37 -17.20
CA LEU A 183 -5.42 -7.08 -16.65
C LEU A 183 -4.50 -6.28 -17.58
N ARG A 184 -3.70 -6.99 -18.42
CA ARG A 184 -2.80 -6.37 -19.40
C ARG A 184 -3.42 -6.13 -20.77
N SER A 185 -4.64 -6.62 -21.02
CA SER A 185 -5.26 -6.61 -22.35
C SER A 185 -5.61 -5.21 -22.86
N LYS A 186 -5.80 -4.23 -22.00
CA LYS A 186 -6.24 -2.87 -22.36
C LYS A 186 -5.43 -1.80 -21.64
N GLY A 187 -5.10 -0.75 -22.37
CA GLY A 187 -4.36 0.39 -21.86
C GLY A 187 -2.94 0.47 -22.42
N PRO A 188 -2.20 1.53 -22.12
CA PRO A 188 -0.79 1.65 -22.46
C PRO A 188 0.07 0.71 -21.61
N ASP A 189 1.31 0.44 -22.05
CA ASP A 189 2.29 -0.25 -21.22
C ASP A 189 2.51 0.48 -19.89
N GLY A 190 2.54 -0.28 -18.79
CA GLY A 190 2.66 0.30 -17.47
C GLY A 190 2.67 -0.74 -16.33
N PRO A 191 2.25 -0.34 -15.13
CA PRO A 191 2.30 -1.18 -13.94
C PRO A 191 1.24 -2.29 -13.85
N GLN A 192 0.35 -2.41 -14.88
CA GLN A 192 -0.77 -3.34 -14.86
C GLN A 192 -0.34 -4.80 -14.74
N GLY A 193 -1.22 -5.61 -14.20
CA GLY A 193 -1.07 -7.04 -14.00
C GLY A 193 -1.42 -7.46 -12.58
N VAL A 194 -1.42 -8.76 -12.35
CA VAL A 194 -1.59 -9.34 -11.03
C VAL A 194 -0.34 -9.08 -10.19
N THR A 195 -0.54 -8.73 -8.93
CA THR A 195 0.53 -8.40 -7.99
C THR A 195 0.59 -9.35 -6.81
N SER A 196 -0.56 -9.72 -6.25
CA SER A 196 -0.65 -10.62 -5.11
C SER A 196 -1.73 -11.65 -5.37
N ALA A 197 -1.53 -12.89 -4.95
CA ALA A 197 -2.38 -13.99 -5.35
C ALA A 197 -2.51 -15.10 -4.31
N SER A 198 -3.71 -15.67 -4.26
CA SER A 198 -4.06 -16.86 -3.48
C SER A 198 -4.92 -17.80 -4.32
N SER A 199 -5.04 -19.06 -3.92
CA SER A 199 -5.93 -20.03 -4.54
C SER A 199 -7.03 -20.42 -3.57
N ARG A 200 -8.30 -20.25 -3.98
CA ARG A 200 -9.48 -20.62 -3.20
C ARG A 200 -10.45 -21.41 -4.05
N ASP A 201 -10.89 -22.56 -3.53
CA ASP A 201 -11.90 -23.43 -4.16
C ASP A 201 -11.57 -23.76 -5.64
N GLY A 202 -10.28 -23.94 -5.95
CA GLY A 202 -9.81 -24.25 -7.29
C GLY A 202 -9.83 -23.06 -8.26
N ARG A 203 -10.03 -21.86 -7.77
CA ARG A 203 -9.91 -20.60 -8.52
C ARG A 203 -8.78 -19.75 -7.94
N PHE A 204 -8.21 -18.95 -8.78
CA PHE A 204 -7.29 -17.90 -8.46
C PHE A 204 -8.07 -16.67 -7.95
N VAL A 205 -7.63 -16.10 -6.83
CA VAL A 205 -8.10 -14.81 -6.31
C VAL A 205 -6.87 -13.98 -5.96
N GLY A 206 -6.85 -12.72 -6.40
CA GLY A 206 -5.68 -11.88 -6.18
C GLY A 206 -6.00 -10.39 -6.23
N LEU A 207 -4.95 -9.62 -6.01
CA LEU A 207 -4.90 -8.18 -6.20
C LEU A 207 -4.11 -7.85 -7.45
N GLY A 208 -4.39 -6.72 -8.06
CA GLY A 208 -3.68 -6.30 -9.26
C GLY A 208 -3.88 -4.82 -9.57
N ILE A 209 -3.19 -4.39 -10.61
CA ILE A 209 -3.32 -3.05 -11.17
C ILE A 209 -3.93 -3.15 -12.56
N ALA A 210 -4.96 -2.37 -12.82
CA ALA A 210 -5.60 -2.26 -14.13
C ALA A 210 -5.58 -0.82 -14.63
N HIS A 211 -5.50 -0.63 -15.94
CA HIS A 211 -5.74 0.68 -16.50
C HIS A 211 -7.26 0.95 -16.55
N ARG A 212 -7.68 2.17 -16.25
CA ARG A 212 -9.09 2.57 -16.18
C ARG A 212 -9.91 2.23 -17.45
N THR A 213 -9.26 2.15 -18.62
CA THR A 213 -9.94 1.76 -19.88
C THR A 213 -10.45 0.33 -19.85
N LEU A 214 -9.78 -0.57 -19.12
CA LEU A 214 -10.28 -1.93 -18.93
C LEU A 214 -11.59 -1.93 -18.13
N LEU A 215 -11.62 -1.16 -17.05
CA LEU A 215 -12.78 -1.08 -16.15
C LEU A 215 -14.00 -0.36 -16.79
N SER A 216 -13.74 0.52 -17.75
CA SER A 216 -14.79 1.26 -18.49
C SER A 216 -15.26 0.53 -19.75
N ALA A 217 -14.59 -0.56 -20.15
CA ALA A 217 -14.96 -1.31 -21.34
C ALA A 217 -16.14 -2.24 -21.04
N PRO A 218 -17.04 -2.49 -22.02
CA PRO A 218 -18.01 -3.55 -21.88
C PRO A 218 -17.31 -4.89 -21.67
N ALA A 219 -17.92 -5.76 -20.84
CA ALA A 219 -17.42 -7.11 -20.64
C ALA A 219 -17.34 -7.82 -22.02
N SER A 220 -16.25 -8.51 -22.27
CA SER A 220 -16.08 -9.35 -23.44
C SER A 220 -16.56 -10.77 -23.12
N ASP A 221 -17.27 -11.39 -24.04
CA ASP A 221 -17.63 -12.82 -23.90
C ASP A 221 -16.40 -13.71 -23.73
N ASP A 222 -15.28 -13.32 -24.34
CA ASP A 222 -14.00 -14.03 -24.23
C ASP A 222 -13.38 -13.95 -22.82
N ASP A 223 -13.76 -12.95 -22.01
CA ASP A 223 -13.26 -12.72 -20.65
C ASP A 223 -14.30 -13.09 -19.57
N ALA A 224 -15.39 -13.76 -19.92
CA ALA A 224 -16.49 -14.08 -19.00
C ALA A 224 -16.06 -14.98 -17.82
N ASP A 225 -14.92 -15.66 -17.91
CA ASP A 225 -14.32 -16.47 -16.87
C ASP A 225 -13.49 -15.68 -15.83
N VAL A 226 -13.24 -14.40 -16.10
CA VAL A 226 -12.48 -13.49 -15.24
C VAL A 226 -13.38 -12.42 -14.65
N THR A 227 -13.32 -12.25 -13.33
CA THR A 227 -14.01 -11.16 -12.63
C THR A 227 -12.99 -10.13 -12.15
N ILE A 228 -13.24 -8.86 -12.44
CA ILE A 228 -12.40 -7.74 -12.00
C ILE A 228 -13.30 -6.74 -11.27
N GLU A 229 -12.93 -6.42 -10.04
CA GLU A 229 -13.62 -5.44 -9.19
C GLU A 229 -12.64 -4.33 -8.80
N GLU A 230 -13.00 -3.08 -9.07
CA GLU A 230 -12.23 -1.93 -8.57
C GLU A 230 -12.37 -1.89 -7.04
N ILE A 231 -11.25 -1.72 -6.34
CA ILE A 231 -11.20 -1.51 -4.89
C ILE A 231 -11.29 -0.01 -4.67
N ASP A 232 -12.38 0.41 -4.02
CA ASP A 232 -12.64 1.82 -3.70
C ASP A 232 -12.32 2.17 -2.24
#